data_0cac3ae84914a8531c2ed79cb55a050d
#
_entry.id   0cac3ae84914a8531c2ed79cb55a050d
#
_cell.length_a   1.000
_cell.length_b   1.000
_cell.length_c   1.000
_cell.angle_alpha   90.00
_cell.angle_beta   90.00
_cell.angle_gamma   90.00
#
_symmetry.space_group_name_H-M   'P 1'
#
loop_
_entity.id
_entity.type
_entity.pdbx_description
1 polymer ?
#
loop_
_entity_poly.entity_id
_entity_poly.type
_entity_poly.pdbx_seq_one_letter_code
_entity_poly.pdbx_strand_id
1 'polypeptide(L)'
;MNNKEVEKRAKIISENNNNLEKCLTTKALPSNVDVSLSEGLILALLKQGVRKYFAIFGHGSTDFAEVLRIYEEYGVTKTYNFKNEVEMAHAATALSWQYKEIPAVVTSIGPGGLQAMAGSLAASSNGVGVYHIYGDETTYGEGFNMQQIPKNEQDLYGKITALMSESYVFHTPEALREGMRRGYLKTKNPTKAGPFYCLLPINTQPKIIKGLNLVTLPSNKKIHLSNQISETNVEDFQKLTENIDKVVIKVGGGSRDFHEQVRKLSENLSAPVVLSPGSLGVLPDN
;
A
#
# COMPACT_ATOMS: atom_id res chain seq x y z
N MET A 1 -25.39 -6.35 1.97
CA MET A 1 -24.28 -7.34 1.88
C MET A 1 -24.76 -8.66 2.50
N ASN A 2 -24.36 -9.81 1.97
CA ASN A 2 -24.68 -11.11 2.58
C ASN A 2 -23.51 -11.53 3.49
N ASN A 3 -23.58 -11.18 4.77
CA ASN A 3 -22.52 -11.45 5.75
C ASN A 3 -22.13 -12.94 5.83
N LYS A 4 -23.08 -13.86 5.62
CA LYS A 4 -22.82 -15.31 5.62
C LYS A 4 -21.81 -15.74 4.53
N GLU A 5 -21.87 -15.13 3.36
CA GLU A 5 -20.90 -15.43 2.30
C GLU A 5 -19.53 -14.84 2.59
N VAL A 6 -19.46 -13.67 3.23
CA VAL A 6 -18.21 -13.06 3.70
C VAL A 6 -17.57 -13.92 4.78
N GLU A 7 -18.34 -14.33 5.79
CA GLU A 7 -17.90 -15.24 6.86
C GLU A 7 -17.37 -16.57 6.31
N LYS A 8 -18.09 -17.16 5.37
CA LYS A 8 -17.66 -18.41 4.70
C LYS A 8 -16.31 -18.26 4.02
N ARG A 9 -16.09 -17.17 3.29
CA ARG A 9 -14.81 -16.90 2.62
C ARG A 9 -13.69 -16.61 3.62
N ALA A 10 -13.97 -15.80 4.65
CA ALA A 10 -13.00 -15.51 5.70
C ALA A 10 -12.56 -16.80 6.43
N LYS A 11 -13.50 -17.70 6.75
CA LYS A 11 -13.22 -19.01 7.36
C LYS A 11 -12.31 -19.87 6.48
N ILE A 12 -12.64 -20.01 5.20
CA ILE A 12 -11.84 -20.80 4.25
C ILE A 12 -10.41 -20.23 4.15
N ILE A 13 -10.25 -18.92 4.10
CA ILE A 13 -8.92 -18.30 4.04
C ILE A 13 -8.14 -18.55 5.34
N SER A 14 -8.80 -18.43 6.50
CA SER A 14 -8.21 -18.72 7.81
C SER A 14 -7.69 -20.17 7.88
N GLU A 15 -8.50 -21.14 7.50
CA GLU A 15 -8.15 -22.56 7.48
C GLU A 15 -6.98 -22.89 6.51
N ASN A 16 -6.68 -21.99 5.58
CA ASN A 16 -5.56 -22.11 4.64
C ASN A 16 -4.36 -21.20 5.02
N ASN A 17 -4.13 -20.99 6.32
CA ASN A 17 -3.03 -20.18 6.85
C ASN A 17 -3.09 -18.72 6.41
N ASN A 18 -4.28 -18.18 6.24
CA ASN A 18 -4.52 -16.81 5.78
C ASN A 18 -3.86 -16.50 4.41
N ASN A 19 -3.74 -17.50 3.55
CA ASN A 19 -3.07 -17.39 2.26
C ASN A 19 -4.07 -17.56 1.12
N LEU A 20 -4.48 -16.44 0.55
CA LEU A 20 -5.45 -16.41 -0.57
C LEU A 20 -4.91 -17.14 -1.82
N GLU A 21 -3.62 -17.01 -2.13
CA GLU A 21 -3.02 -17.73 -3.27
C GLU A 21 -3.10 -19.26 -3.08
N LYS A 22 -2.86 -19.74 -1.85
CA LYS A 22 -3.05 -21.16 -1.51
C LYS A 22 -4.50 -21.60 -1.72
N CYS A 23 -5.47 -20.79 -1.26
CA CYS A 23 -6.90 -21.10 -1.46
C CYS A 23 -7.27 -21.23 -2.96
N LEU A 24 -6.71 -20.37 -3.80
CA LEU A 24 -6.93 -20.39 -5.25
C LEU A 24 -6.26 -21.61 -5.91
N THR A 25 -5.03 -21.91 -5.54
CA THR A 25 -4.25 -23.03 -6.09
C THR A 25 -4.85 -24.38 -5.71
N THR A 26 -5.32 -24.54 -4.47
CA THR A 26 -5.95 -25.77 -3.97
C THR A 26 -7.43 -25.86 -4.34
N LYS A 27 -7.98 -24.82 -4.99
CA LYS A 27 -9.41 -24.70 -5.31
C LYS A 27 -10.32 -24.71 -4.08
N ALA A 28 -9.81 -24.37 -2.90
CA ALA A 28 -10.62 -24.17 -1.70
C ALA A 28 -11.57 -22.97 -1.87
N LEU A 29 -11.15 -21.95 -2.64
CA LEU A 29 -12.02 -20.88 -3.13
C LEU A 29 -12.11 -20.91 -4.65
N PRO A 30 -13.29 -20.58 -5.23
CA PRO A 30 -13.43 -20.41 -6.67
C PRO A 30 -12.63 -19.20 -7.15
N SER A 31 -12.13 -19.27 -8.38
CA SER A 31 -11.39 -18.14 -8.99
C SER A 31 -12.28 -16.92 -9.23
N ASN A 32 -13.57 -17.13 -9.52
CA ASN A 32 -14.54 -16.06 -9.74
C ASN A 32 -15.54 -16.02 -8.58
N VAL A 33 -15.72 -14.85 -8.01
CA VAL A 33 -16.61 -14.62 -6.85
C VAL A 33 -17.45 -13.36 -7.05
N ASP A 34 -18.67 -13.38 -6.51
CA ASP A 34 -19.49 -12.18 -6.36
C ASP A 34 -19.20 -11.57 -5.00
N VAL A 35 -18.67 -10.37 -4.97
CA VAL A 35 -18.27 -9.67 -3.72
C VAL A 35 -18.62 -8.19 -3.77
N SER A 36 -18.83 -7.56 -2.63
CA SER A 36 -18.90 -6.09 -2.58
C SER A 36 -17.55 -5.46 -2.91
N LEU A 37 -17.55 -4.18 -3.28
CA LEU A 37 -16.31 -3.44 -3.48
C LEU A 37 -15.44 -3.47 -2.22
N SER A 38 -16.03 -3.31 -1.03
CA SER A 38 -15.32 -3.40 0.26
C SER A 38 -14.63 -4.75 0.43
N GLU A 39 -15.33 -5.85 0.19
CA GLU A 39 -14.73 -7.18 0.30
C GLU A 39 -13.70 -7.44 -0.80
N GLY A 40 -13.98 -7.04 -2.03
CA GLY A 40 -13.04 -7.14 -3.15
C GLY A 40 -11.72 -6.42 -2.86
N LEU A 41 -11.78 -5.24 -2.23
CA LEU A 41 -10.60 -4.49 -1.82
C LEU A 41 -9.79 -5.24 -0.76
N ILE A 42 -10.44 -5.80 0.27
CA ILE A 42 -9.77 -6.61 1.30
C ILE A 42 -9.09 -7.84 0.67
N LEU A 43 -9.79 -8.56 -0.21
CA LEU A 43 -9.23 -9.72 -0.92
C LEU A 43 -8.03 -9.33 -1.80
N ALA A 44 -8.12 -8.19 -2.51
CA ALA A 44 -7.02 -7.69 -3.33
C ALA A 44 -5.79 -7.30 -2.49
N LEU A 45 -6.00 -6.71 -1.32
CA LEU A 45 -4.94 -6.38 -0.37
C LEU A 45 -4.34 -7.64 0.25
N LEU A 46 -5.16 -8.60 0.67
CA LEU A 46 -4.69 -9.90 1.18
C LEU A 46 -3.81 -10.63 0.17
N LYS A 47 -4.19 -10.61 -1.11
CA LYS A 47 -3.39 -11.21 -2.17
C LYS A 47 -2.01 -10.56 -2.33
N GLN A 48 -1.89 -9.28 -2.00
CA GLN A 48 -0.65 -8.53 -1.96
C GLN A 48 0.14 -8.69 -0.65
N GLY A 49 -0.41 -9.41 0.32
CA GLY A 49 0.20 -9.62 1.64
C GLY A 49 -0.12 -8.53 2.67
N VAL A 50 -1.05 -7.61 2.36
CA VAL A 50 -1.50 -6.57 3.29
C VAL A 50 -2.55 -7.17 4.22
N ARG A 51 -2.24 -7.24 5.52
CA ARG A 51 -3.10 -7.86 6.55
C ARG A 51 -3.32 -6.97 7.77
N LYS A 52 -2.51 -5.94 7.95
CA LYS A 52 -2.60 -5.01 9.07
C LYS A 52 -3.27 -3.72 8.61
N TYR A 53 -4.29 -3.34 9.36
CA TYR A 53 -5.08 -2.14 9.12
C TYR A 53 -4.95 -1.22 10.33
N PHE A 54 -4.51 -0.01 10.10
CA PHE A 54 -4.44 1.04 11.11
C PHE A 54 -5.63 1.96 10.88
N ALA A 55 -6.52 2.09 11.84
CA ALA A 55 -7.84 2.63 11.59
C ALA A 55 -8.34 3.64 12.61
N ILE A 56 -9.02 4.66 12.10
CA ILE A 56 -9.98 5.51 12.80
C ILE A 56 -11.22 5.56 11.93
N PHE A 57 -12.20 4.71 12.26
CA PHE A 57 -13.41 4.59 11.46
C PHE A 57 -14.39 5.74 11.69
N GLY A 58 -15.24 5.98 10.72
CA GLY A 58 -16.36 6.89 10.80
C GLY A 58 -17.40 6.56 9.74
N HIS A 59 -18.41 7.43 9.56
CA HIS A 59 -19.55 7.13 8.69
C HIS A 59 -19.17 6.79 7.24
N GLY A 60 -18.11 7.40 6.70
CA GLY A 60 -17.66 7.15 5.33
C GLY A 60 -16.92 5.83 5.11
N SER A 61 -16.62 5.08 6.17
CA SER A 61 -15.93 3.79 6.08
C SER A 61 -16.68 2.63 6.73
N THR A 62 -17.97 2.79 6.99
CA THR A 62 -18.78 1.84 7.77
C THR A 62 -18.92 0.47 7.10
N ASP A 63 -19.22 0.41 5.80
CA ASP A 63 -19.36 -0.85 5.08
C ASP A 63 -18.01 -1.58 5.00
N PHE A 64 -16.93 -0.87 4.69
CA PHE A 64 -15.58 -1.42 4.69
C PHE A 64 -15.17 -1.94 6.07
N ALA A 65 -15.46 -1.19 7.14
CA ALA A 65 -15.16 -1.56 8.51
C ALA A 65 -15.90 -2.84 8.94
N GLU A 66 -17.16 -3.00 8.53
CA GLU A 66 -17.97 -4.20 8.86
C GLU A 66 -17.38 -5.45 8.18
N VAL A 67 -16.99 -5.36 6.92
CA VAL A 67 -16.33 -6.47 6.24
C VAL A 67 -14.99 -6.79 6.91
N LEU A 68 -14.20 -5.78 7.22
CA LEU A 68 -12.91 -5.96 7.87
C LEU A 68 -13.04 -6.61 9.25
N ARG A 69 -14.07 -6.25 10.04
CA ARG A 69 -14.39 -6.88 11.33
C ARG A 69 -14.61 -8.38 11.16
N ILE A 70 -15.38 -8.81 10.16
CA ILE A 70 -15.62 -10.23 9.89
C ILE A 70 -14.29 -10.95 9.60
N TYR A 71 -13.43 -10.39 8.72
CA TYR A 71 -12.13 -10.99 8.41
C TYR A 71 -11.21 -11.05 9.63
N GLU A 72 -11.30 -10.09 10.54
CA GLU A 72 -10.53 -10.09 11.80
C GLU A 72 -11.04 -11.13 12.79
N GLU A 73 -12.33 -11.36 12.89
CA GLU A 73 -12.92 -12.42 13.75
C GLU A 73 -12.40 -13.81 13.39
N TYR A 74 -12.13 -14.05 12.10
CA TYR A 74 -11.51 -15.29 11.64
C TYR A 74 -9.96 -15.24 11.66
N GLY A 75 -9.35 -14.20 12.21
CA GLY A 75 -7.90 -14.06 12.32
C GLY A 75 -7.18 -13.87 10.97
N VAL A 76 -7.90 -13.50 9.90
CA VAL A 76 -7.32 -13.28 8.57
C VAL A 76 -6.63 -11.92 8.49
N THR A 77 -7.23 -10.91 9.08
CA THR A 77 -6.69 -9.54 9.17
C THR A 77 -6.50 -9.12 10.61
N LYS A 78 -5.79 -8.00 10.82
CA LYS A 78 -5.66 -7.38 12.14
C LYS A 78 -5.83 -5.88 12.04
N THR A 79 -6.74 -5.33 12.84
CA THR A 79 -7.00 -3.90 12.94
C THR A 79 -6.40 -3.34 14.23
N TYR A 80 -5.73 -2.22 14.09
CA TYR A 80 -5.18 -1.45 15.22
C TYR A 80 -5.86 -0.09 15.24
N ASN A 81 -6.50 0.23 16.34
CA ASN A 81 -7.17 1.52 16.54
C ASN A 81 -6.18 2.56 17.07
N PHE A 82 -6.28 3.76 16.54
CA PHE A 82 -5.46 4.91 16.92
C PHE A 82 -6.33 6.04 17.46
N LYS A 83 -5.69 7.01 18.11
CA LYS A 83 -6.35 8.21 18.64
C LYS A 83 -6.16 9.43 17.74
N ASN A 84 -5.22 9.36 16.81
CA ASN A 84 -4.86 10.46 15.91
C ASN A 84 -4.43 9.92 14.54
N GLU A 85 -4.94 10.49 13.48
CA GLU A 85 -4.69 10.02 12.11
C GLU A 85 -3.27 10.34 11.62
N VAL A 86 -2.67 11.42 12.09
CA VAL A 86 -1.27 11.78 11.75
C VAL A 86 -0.33 10.73 12.33
N GLU A 87 -0.49 10.41 13.61
CA GLU A 87 0.30 9.36 14.29
C GLU A 87 0.10 7.99 13.66
N MET A 88 -1.15 7.69 13.30
CA MET A 88 -1.52 6.45 12.60
C MET A 88 -0.76 6.31 11.25
N ALA A 89 -0.71 7.36 10.46
CA ALA A 89 0.01 7.38 9.19
C ALA A 89 1.54 7.25 9.37
N HIS A 90 2.10 7.87 10.41
CA HIS A 90 3.50 7.70 10.77
C HIS A 90 3.81 6.27 11.25
N ALA A 91 2.96 5.68 12.08
CA ALA A 91 3.10 4.29 12.52
C ALA A 91 3.04 3.31 11.33
N ALA A 92 2.14 3.56 10.38
CA ALA A 92 2.06 2.78 9.14
C ALA A 92 3.34 2.90 8.31
N THR A 93 3.89 4.10 8.19
CA THR A 93 5.16 4.35 7.52
C THR A 93 6.31 3.60 8.22
N ALA A 94 6.38 3.65 9.55
CA ALA A 94 7.41 2.97 10.33
C ALA A 94 7.33 1.44 10.18
N LEU A 95 6.12 0.86 10.21
CA LEU A 95 5.92 -0.58 9.98
C LEU A 95 6.42 -1.00 8.59
N SER A 96 6.01 -0.28 7.55
CA SER A 96 6.44 -0.56 6.18
C SER A 96 7.94 -0.38 6.00
N TRP A 97 8.50 0.67 6.56
CA TRP A 97 9.93 0.97 6.45
C TRP A 97 10.78 -0.08 7.16
N GLN A 98 10.50 -0.31 8.44
CA GLN A 98 11.36 -1.12 9.30
C GLN A 98 11.19 -2.62 9.06
N TYR A 99 9.95 -3.07 8.87
CA TYR A 99 9.62 -4.50 8.78
C TYR A 99 9.30 -4.97 7.36
N LYS A 100 9.32 -4.06 6.36
CA LYS A 100 8.94 -4.35 4.97
C LYS A 100 7.53 -4.92 4.84
N GLU A 101 6.68 -4.64 5.82
CA GLU A 101 5.29 -5.06 5.85
C GLU A 101 4.39 -3.87 5.53
N ILE A 102 3.84 -3.83 4.31
CA ILE A 102 2.97 -2.74 3.87
C ILE A 102 1.62 -2.85 4.58
N PRO A 103 1.21 -1.87 5.40
CA PRO A 103 -0.12 -1.81 6.00
C PRO A 103 -1.09 -0.98 5.16
N ALA A 104 -2.34 -0.97 5.59
CA ALA A 104 -3.36 -0.04 5.12
C ALA A 104 -3.79 0.91 6.27
N VAL A 105 -3.75 2.20 6.02
CA VAL A 105 -4.34 3.24 6.87
C VAL A 105 -5.78 3.44 6.45
N VAL A 106 -6.72 3.40 7.38
CA VAL A 106 -8.16 3.54 7.09
C VAL A 106 -8.74 4.71 7.89
N THR A 107 -9.38 5.63 7.20
CA THR A 107 -10.06 6.77 7.84
C THR A 107 -11.48 6.93 7.34
N SER A 108 -12.23 7.79 8.02
CA SER A 108 -13.48 8.35 7.53
C SER A 108 -13.23 9.44 6.49
N ILE A 109 -14.29 10.12 6.10
CA ILE A 109 -14.30 11.22 5.12
C ILE A 109 -13.65 12.48 5.71
N GLY A 110 -13.19 13.36 4.83
CA GLY A 110 -12.86 14.75 5.16
C GLY A 110 -11.70 14.91 6.14
N PRO A 111 -11.93 15.43 7.35
CA PRO A 111 -10.86 15.75 8.30
C PRO A 111 -9.95 14.59 8.61
N GLY A 112 -10.48 13.36 8.78
CA GLY A 112 -9.69 12.16 9.04
C GLY A 112 -8.73 11.85 7.89
N GLY A 113 -9.20 11.89 6.64
CA GLY A 113 -8.38 11.71 5.46
C GLY A 113 -7.29 12.80 5.34
N LEU A 114 -7.65 14.07 5.58
CA LEU A 114 -6.69 15.19 5.52
C LEU A 114 -5.61 15.08 6.59
N GLN A 115 -5.95 14.68 7.81
CA GLN A 115 -4.97 14.45 8.88
C GLN A 115 -4.04 13.28 8.56
N ALA A 116 -4.59 12.15 8.13
CA ALA A 116 -3.78 11.01 7.71
C ALA A 116 -2.87 11.35 6.51
N MET A 117 -3.35 12.18 5.59
CA MET A 117 -2.57 12.65 4.45
C MET A 117 -1.37 13.50 4.91
N ALA A 118 -1.55 14.38 5.90
CA ALA A 118 -0.44 15.15 6.46
C ALA A 118 0.66 14.23 7.03
N GLY A 119 0.28 13.16 7.76
CA GLY A 119 1.21 12.15 8.28
C GLY A 119 1.85 11.29 7.19
N SER A 120 1.23 11.14 6.03
CA SER A 120 1.74 10.34 4.90
C SER A 120 2.92 10.99 4.16
N LEU A 121 3.20 12.27 4.42
CA LEU A 121 4.32 12.99 3.81
C LEU A 121 5.67 12.28 4.08
N ALA A 122 5.83 11.69 5.26
CA ALA A 122 7.02 10.91 5.59
C ALA A 122 7.20 9.70 4.67
N ALA A 123 6.12 8.98 4.35
CA ALA A 123 6.16 7.86 3.40
C ALA A 123 6.49 8.34 1.98
N SER A 124 5.90 9.44 1.55
CA SER A 124 6.14 10.03 0.23
C SER A 124 7.60 10.47 0.06
N SER A 125 8.14 11.20 1.05
CA SER A 125 9.50 11.74 1.01
C SER A 125 10.58 10.65 1.06
N ASN A 126 10.30 9.53 1.73
CA ASN A 126 11.28 8.47 1.95
C ASN A 126 11.09 7.25 1.02
N GLY A 127 10.19 7.30 0.07
CA GLY A 127 9.97 6.18 -0.85
C GLY A 127 9.43 4.92 -0.14
N VAL A 128 8.48 5.09 0.77
CA VAL A 128 7.91 4.00 1.57
C VAL A 128 6.47 3.72 1.14
N GLY A 129 6.19 2.48 0.72
CA GLY A 129 4.85 2.09 0.29
C GLY A 129 3.89 1.94 1.46
N VAL A 130 2.74 2.62 1.40
CA VAL A 130 1.63 2.50 2.35
C VAL A 130 0.33 2.66 1.59
N TYR A 131 -0.66 1.81 1.85
CA TYR A 131 -2.02 2.04 1.37
C TYR A 131 -2.75 3.00 2.31
N HIS A 132 -3.44 3.98 1.73
CA HIS A 132 -4.36 4.88 2.41
C HIS A 132 -5.75 4.67 1.86
N ILE A 133 -6.68 4.23 2.67
CA ILE A 133 -8.07 3.93 2.32
C ILE A 133 -8.94 4.94 3.05
N TYR A 134 -9.46 5.91 2.30
CA TYR A 134 -10.28 6.97 2.86
C TYR A 134 -11.73 6.77 2.43
N GLY A 135 -12.64 6.87 3.37
CA GLY A 135 -14.04 7.03 3.03
C GLY A 135 -14.26 8.30 2.21
N ASP A 136 -15.24 8.29 1.35
CA ASP A 136 -15.61 9.44 0.55
C ASP A 136 -17.14 9.56 0.47
N GLU A 137 -17.65 10.73 0.08
CA GLU A 137 -19.07 10.99 -0.07
C GLU A 137 -19.66 10.25 -1.28
N THR A 138 -20.94 10.36 -1.48
CA THR A 138 -21.61 9.69 -2.59
C THR A 138 -21.16 10.25 -3.93
N THR A 139 -21.20 9.43 -4.99
CA THR A 139 -20.87 9.84 -6.35
C THR A 139 -22.00 10.63 -7.05
N TYR A 140 -23.07 10.94 -6.33
CA TYR A 140 -24.21 11.74 -6.80
C TYR A 140 -24.76 12.58 -5.66
N GLY A 141 -25.34 13.72 -5.99
CA GLY A 141 -25.89 14.66 -5.01
C GLY A 141 -24.83 15.36 -4.16
N GLU A 142 -23.59 15.39 -4.64
CA GLU A 142 -22.50 16.11 -4.00
C GLU A 142 -22.81 17.62 -3.93
N GLY A 143 -22.56 18.22 -2.78
CA GLY A 143 -22.74 19.65 -2.62
C GLY A 143 -23.36 20.09 -1.30
N PHE A 144 -24.26 21.05 -1.35
CA PHE A 144 -24.90 21.62 -0.16
C PHE A 144 -25.56 20.53 0.70
N ASN A 145 -25.37 20.63 2.01
CA ASN A 145 -25.88 19.73 3.04
C ASN A 145 -25.15 18.36 3.14
N MET A 146 -24.10 18.13 2.40
CA MET A 146 -23.25 16.96 2.64
C MET A 146 -22.31 17.22 3.81
N GLN A 147 -22.24 16.26 4.71
CA GLN A 147 -21.37 16.34 5.87
C GLN A 147 -19.89 16.35 5.41
N GLN A 148 -19.11 17.28 5.95
CA GLN A 148 -17.67 17.40 5.72
C GLN A 148 -17.24 17.77 4.28
N ILE A 149 -18.16 18.16 3.42
CA ILE A 149 -17.86 18.74 2.11
C ILE A 149 -17.93 20.27 2.22
N PRO A 150 -16.80 20.99 2.14
CA PRO A 150 -16.75 22.43 2.37
C PRO A 150 -17.26 23.24 1.19
N LYS A 151 -17.36 22.69 0.01
CA LYS A 151 -17.86 23.33 -1.20
C LYS A 151 -18.39 22.32 -2.22
N ASN A 152 -19.16 22.80 -3.15
CA ASN A 152 -19.70 22.04 -4.27
C ASN A 152 -18.59 21.74 -5.30
N GLU A 153 -17.87 20.67 -5.09
CA GLU A 153 -16.76 20.25 -5.94
C GLU A 153 -16.74 18.74 -6.07
N GLN A 154 -16.95 18.23 -7.27
CA GLN A 154 -16.88 16.80 -7.53
C GLN A 154 -15.46 16.27 -7.32
N ASP A 155 -15.32 15.11 -6.67
CA ASP A 155 -14.04 14.48 -6.35
C ASP A 155 -13.07 15.38 -5.56
N LEU A 156 -13.57 16.22 -4.66
CA LEU A 156 -12.73 17.17 -3.92
C LEU A 156 -11.54 16.47 -3.24
N TYR A 157 -11.80 15.41 -2.49
CA TYR A 157 -10.75 14.70 -1.75
C TYR A 157 -9.84 13.87 -2.68
N GLY A 158 -10.36 13.35 -3.77
CA GLY A 158 -9.56 12.72 -4.82
C GLY A 158 -8.56 13.70 -5.43
N LYS A 159 -8.99 14.93 -5.73
CA LYS A 159 -8.10 16.00 -6.24
C LYS A 159 -7.04 16.40 -5.22
N ILE A 160 -7.42 16.53 -3.94
CA ILE A 160 -6.47 16.91 -2.86
C ILE A 160 -5.42 15.82 -2.68
N THR A 161 -5.81 14.56 -2.58
CA THR A 161 -4.88 13.45 -2.40
C THR A 161 -3.98 13.23 -3.62
N ALA A 162 -4.47 13.52 -4.83
CA ALA A 162 -3.69 13.43 -6.06
C ALA A 162 -2.51 14.44 -6.11
N LEU A 163 -2.59 15.54 -5.36
CA LEU A 163 -1.46 16.48 -5.20
C LEU A 163 -0.34 15.91 -4.33
N MET A 164 -0.64 14.99 -3.43
CA MET A 164 0.33 14.39 -2.52
C MET A 164 1.04 13.17 -3.14
N SER A 165 0.30 12.30 -3.81
CA SER A 165 0.82 11.10 -4.47
C SER A 165 -0.25 10.52 -5.42
N GLU A 166 -0.07 9.30 -5.91
CA GLU A 166 -1.07 8.63 -6.73
C GLU A 166 -2.35 8.37 -5.94
N SER A 167 -3.48 8.74 -6.52
CA SER A 167 -4.82 8.61 -5.95
C SER A 167 -5.75 7.91 -6.94
N TYR A 168 -6.73 7.18 -6.42
CA TYR A 168 -7.76 6.51 -7.21
C TYR A 168 -9.10 6.54 -6.49
N VAL A 169 -10.10 7.14 -7.12
CA VAL A 169 -11.47 7.17 -6.62
C VAL A 169 -12.26 6.02 -7.24
N PHE A 170 -12.85 5.17 -6.41
CA PHE A 170 -13.62 4.00 -6.86
C PHE A 170 -15.08 4.40 -7.19
N HIS A 171 -15.27 5.12 -8.29
CA HIS A 171 -16.61 5.54 -8.75
C HIS A 171 -17.53 4.37 -9.11
N THR A 172 -16.94 3.26 -9.53
CA THR A 172 -17.66 2.00 -9.79
C THR A 172 -16.92 0.82 -9.18
N PRO A 173 -17.62 -0.22 -8.75
CA PRO A 173 -16.99 -1.38 -8.14
C PRO A 173 -16.10 -2.15 -9.13
N GLU A 174 -16.40 -2.13 -10.43
CA GLU A 174 -15.63 -2.78 -11.49
C GLU A 174 -14.22 -2.20 -11.66
N ALA A 175 -14.01 -0.96 -11.20
CA ALA A 175 -12.71 -0.31 -11.24
C ALA A 175 -11.68 -0.92 -10.25
N LEU A 176 -12.10 -1.84 -9.37
CA LEU A 176 -11.27 -2.44 -8.33
C LEU A 176 -9.94 -2.98 -8.87
N ARG A 177 -9.98 -3.77 -9.95
CA ARG A 177 -8.76 -4.38 -10.50
C ARG A 177 -7.74 -3.34 -10.93
N GLU A 178 -8.19 -2.29 -11.62
CA GLU A 178 -7.31 -1.22 -12.10
C GLU A 178 -6.75 -0.39 -10.95
N GLY A 179 -7.60 0.03 -10.01
CA GLY A 179 -7.15 0.75 -8.82
C GLY A 179 -6.11 -0.03 -8.02
N MET A 180 -6.34 -1.32 -7.80
CA MET A 180 -5.41 -2.17 -7.06
C MET A 180 -4.11 -2.46 -7.83
N ARG A 181 -4.15 -2.52 -9.16
CA ARG A 181 -2.95 -2.61 -10.00
C ARG A 181 -2.07 -1.36 -9.86
N ARG A 182 -2.68 -0.18 -9.89
CA ARG A 182 -1.96 1.08 -9.66
C ARG A 182 -1.38 1.15 -8.25
N GLY A 183 -2.18 0.81 -7.24
CA GLY A 183 -1.73 0.76 -5.86
C GLY A 183 -0.54 -0.18 -5.65
N TYR A 184 -0.59 -1.37 -6.25
CA TYR A 184 0.52 -2.33 -6.24
C TYR A 184 1.79 -1.74 -6.87
N LEU A 185 1.67 -1.15 -8.05
CA LEU A 185 2.80 -0.54 -8.75
C LEU A 185 3.38 0.65 -7.97
N LYS A 186 2.56 1.42 -7.27
CA LYS A 186 3.01 2.55 -6.46
C LYS A 186 3.66 2.11 -5.15
N THR A 187 2.99 1.25 -4.39
CA THR A 187 3.46 0.88 -3.04
C THR A 187 4.64 -0.08 -3.05
N LYS A 188 4.80 -0.88 -4.10
CA LYS A 188 5.88 -1.86 -4.26
C LYS A 188 6.94 -1.48 -5.29
N ASN A 189 6.92 -0.24 -5.77
CA ASN A 189 7.96 0.24 -6.69
C ASN A 189 9.33 0.19 -5.99
N PRO A 190 10.33 -0.50 -6.55
CA PRO A 190 11.62 -0.65 -5.88
C PRO A 190 12.44 0.64 -5.79
N THR A 191 12.12 1.66 -6.61
CA THR A 191 12.87 2.93 -6.67
C THR A 191 12.06 4.15 -6.23
N LYS A 192 10.73 4.11 -6.42
CA LYS A 192 9.83 5.26 -6.19
C LYS A 192 8.54 4.84 -5.47
N ALA A 193 8.65 3.93 -4.49
CA ALA A 193 7.51 3.60 -3.65
C ALA A 193 6.97 4.86 -2.94
N GLY A 194 5.75 4.78 -2.46
CA GLY A 194 5.12 5.87 -1.75
C GLY A 194 3.70 5.53 -1.36
N PRO A 195 2.99 6.45 -0.69
CA PRO A 195 1.60 6.26 -0.35
C PRO A 195 0.75 6.16 -1.63
N PHE A 196 -0.26 5.31 -1.58
CA PHE A 196 -1.32 5.22 -2.59
C PHE A 196 -2.67 5.44 -1.93
N TYR A 197 -3.44 6.41 -2.44
CA TYR A 197 -4.72 6.78 -1.87
C TYR A 197 -5.86 6.10 -2.62
N CYS A 198 -6.69 5.36 -1.88
CA CYS A 198 -7.93 4.76 -2.32
C CYS A 198 -9.10 5.57 -1.73
N LEU A 199 -9.85 6.29 -2.54
CA LEU A 199 -11.06 6.96 -2.11
C LEU A 199 -12.25 6.02 -2.36
N LEU A 200 -13.01 5.73 -1.30
CA LEU A 200 -14.15 4.82 -1.31
C LEU A 200 -15.46 5.58 -1.12
N PRO A 201 -16.15 6.01 -2.19
CA PRO A 201 -17.45 6.61 -2.05
C PRO A 201 -18.43 5.70 -1.33
N ILE A 202 -19.13 6.23 -0.34
CA ILE A 202 -20.01 5.49 0.57
C ILE A 202 -21.05 4.64 -0.18
N ASN A 203 -21.57 5.15 -1.30
CA ASN A 203 -22.56 4.45 -2.12
C ASN A 203 -21.98 3.35 -3.01
N THR A 204 -20.66 3.30 -3.22
CA THR A 204 -20.00 2.28 -4.05
C THR A 204 -19.50 1.10 -3.22
N GLN A 205 -19.17 1.31 -1.94
CA GLN A 205 -18.65 0.30 -1.03
C GLN A 205 -19.50 -0.99 -1.00
N PRO A 206 -20.84 -0.94 -0.84
CA PRO A 206 -21.69 -2.15 -0.79
C PRO A 206 -22.03 -2.73 -2.16
N LYS A 207 -21.71 -2.05 -3.28
CA LYS A 207 -22.06 -2.53 -4.62
C LYS A 207 -21.30 -3.79 -4.97
N ILE A 208 -22.01 -4.74 -5.62
CA ILE A 208 -21.48 -6.06 -5.94
C ILE A 208 -20.74 -6.06 -7.28
N ILE A 209 -19.51 -6.54 -7.24
CA ILE A 209 -18.73 -6.93 -8.41
C ILE A 209 -19.12 -8.34 -8.77
N LYS A 210 -19.75 -8.54 -9.93
CA LYS A 210 -20.12 -9.86 -10.41
C LYS A 210 -18.92 -10.57 -11.03
N GLY A 211 -18.68 -11.81 -10.59
CA GLY A 211 -17.65 -12.67 -11.17
C GLY A 211 -16.23 -12.11 -11.06
N LEU A 212 -15.89 -11.41 -9.98
CA LEU A 212 -14.53 -10.90 -9.76
C LEU A 212 -13.53 -12.06 -9.85
N ASN A 213 -12.63 -11.99 -10.82
CA ASN A 213 -11.58 -13.00 -10.96
C ASN A 213 -10.40 -12.69 -10.03
N LEU A 214 -10.33 -13.43 -8.92
CA LEU A 214 -9.28 -13.28 -7.90
C LEU A 214 -7.87 -13.60 -8.44
N VAL A 215 -7.75 -14.45 -9.45
CA VAL A 215 -6.44 -14.81 -10.03
C VAL A 215 -5.79 -13.60 -10.72
N THR A 216 -6.59 -12.73 -11.31
CA THR A 216 -6.11 -11.55 -12.05
C THR A 216 -5.73 -10.36 -11.17
N LEU A 217 -6.05 -10.41 -9.88
CA LEU A 217 -5.63 -9.38 -8.93
C LEU A 217 -4.11 -9.43 -8.69
N PRO A 218 -3.45 -8.31 -8.44
CA PRO A 218 -2.02 -8.28 -8.12
C PRO A 218 -1.68 -9.17 -6.92
N SER A 219 -0.59 -9.93 -7.03
CA SER A 219 -0.11 -10.82 -5.97
C SER A 219 1.12 -10.24 -5.26
N ASN A 220 1.53 -10.88 -4.14
CA ASN A 220 2.70 -10.45 -3.37
C ASN A 220 4.03 -10.80 -4.04
N LYS A 221 4.21 -10.40 -5.29
CA LYS A 221 5.48 -10.60 -6.03
C LYS A 221 6.30 -9.32 -5.98
N LYS A 222 7.63 -9.46 -5.99
CA LYS A 222 8.51 -8.31 -6.16
C LYS A 222 8.41 -7.80 -7.59
N ILE A 223 8.38 -6.49 -7.75
CA ILE A 223 8.49 -5.85 -9.06
C ILE A 223 9.98 -5.85 -9.40
N HIS A 224 10.33 -6.54 -10.47
CA HIS A 224 11.67 -6.50 -11.02
C HIS A 224 11.71 -5.41 -12.09
N LEU A 225 12.53 -4.39 -11.86
CA LEU A 225 12.89 -3.46 -12.92
C LEU A 225 14.02 -4.10 -13.71
N SER A 226 13.81 -4.28 -14.99
CA SER A 226 14.86 -4.73 -15.92
C SER A 226 15.80 -3.57 -16.25
N ASN A 227 16.48 -3.03 -15.25
CA ASN A 227 17.61 -2.12 -15.50
C ASN A 227 18.81 -3.00 -15.82
N GLN A 228 19.01 -3.30 -17.09
CA GLN A 228 20.25 -3.89 -17.54
C GLN A 228 21.32 -2.79 -17.52
N ILE A 229 22.30 -2.96 -16.64
CA ILE A 229 23.56 -2.23 -16.75
C ILE A 229 24.29 -2.86 -17.95
N SER A 230 24.58 -2.09 -18.99
CA SER A 230 25.35 -2.58 -20.13
C SER A 230 26.80 -2.85 -19.69
N GLU A 231 27.47 -3.78 -20.37
CA GLU A 231 28.92 -3.99 -20.16
C GLU A 231 29.70 -2.69 -20.30
N THR A 232 29.34 -1.85 -21.26
CA THR A 232 29.92 -0.52 -21.46
C THR A 232 29.83 0.36 -20.21
N ASN A 233 28.69 0.36 -19.50
CA ASN A 233 28.57 1.14 -18.27
C ASN A 233 29.49 0.63 -17.16
N VAL A 234 29.75 -0.68 -17.10
CA VAL A 234 30.69 -1.27 -16.13
C VAL A 234 32.11 -0.89 -16.48
N GLU A 235 32.49 -0.99 -17.76
CA GLU A 235 33.81 -0.58 -18.27
C GLU A 235 34.07 0.91 -18.02
N ASP A 236 33.08 1.77 -18.27
CA ASP A 236 33.20 3.21 -18.04
C ASP A 236 33.38 3.52 -16.55
N PHE A 237 32.65 2.81 -15.68
CA PHE A 237 32.84 2.93 -14.24
C PHE A 237 34.25 2.47 -13.82
N GLN A 238 34.74 1.36 -14.34
CA GLN A 238 36.09 0.88 -14.07
C GLN A 238 37.14 1.89 -14.51
N LYS A 239 37.05 2.42 -15.73
CA LYS A 239 37.97 3.47 -16.23
C LYS A 239 37.95 4.73 -15.38
N LEU A 240 36.77 5.15 -14.90
CA LEU A 240 36.60 6.31 -14.02
C LEU A 240 37.26 6.10 -12.65
N THR A 241 37.32 4.86 -12.17
CA THR A 241 37.86 4.54 -10.83
C THR A 241 39.31 4.07 -10.86
N GLU A 242 39.86 3.71 -12.01
CA GLU A 242 41.18 3.08 -12.18
C GLU A 242 42.35 3.94 -11.67
N ASN A 243 42.21 5.28 -11.76
CA ASN A 243 43.24 6.22 -11.34
C ASN A 243 42.85 7.06 -10.11
N ILE A 244 41.88 6.55 -9.31
CA ILE A 244 41.42 7.26 -8.11
C ILE A 244 41.96 6.56 -6.86
N ASP A 245 42.89 7.20 -6.17
CA ASP A 245 43.51 6.67 -4.97
C ASP A 245 42.59 6.65 -3.74
N LYS A 246 41.58 7.50 -3.72
CA LYS A 246 40.65 7.64 -2.58
C LYS A 246 39.21 7.71 -3.04
N VAL A 247 38.44 6.68 -2.71
CA VAL A 247 37.01 6.58 -3.01
C VAL A 247 36.21 6.70 -1.73
N VAL A 248 35.08 7.41 -1.77
CA VAL A 248 34.07 7.44 -0.70
C VAL A 248 32.73 7.04 -1.32
N ILE A 249 32.04 6.11 -0.67
CA ILE A 249 30.73 5.63 -1.11
C ILE A 249 29.64 6.33 -0.31
N LYS A 250 28.81 7.16 -0.95
CA LYS A 250 27.61 7.74 -0.33
C LYS A 250 26.40 6.89 -0.63
N VAL A 251 25.73 6.38 0.42
CA VAL A 251 24.60 5.48 0.32
C VAL A 251 23.29 6.21 0.67
N GLY A 252 22.30 6.07 -0.21
CA GLY A 252 20.96 6.62 -0.03
C GLY A 252 19.91 5.57 0.34
N GLY A 253 18.68 6.01 0.64
CA GLY A 253 17.57 5.13 1.08
C GLY A 253 17.19 4.03 0.09
N GLY A 254 17.47 4.18 -1.21
CA GLY A 254 17.25 3.14 -2.21
C GLY A 254 18.13 1.90 -2.05
N SER A 255 19.20 1.98 -1.25
CA SER A 255 20.13 0.87 -1.01
C SER A 255 19.78 0.01 0.20
N ARG A 256 18.66 0.27 0.88
CA ARG A 256 18.26 -0.44 2.12
C ARG A 256 18.20 -1.96 2.00
N ASP A 257 17.85 -2.47 0.82
CA ASP A 257 17.74 -3.90 0.56
C ASP A 257 19.03 -4.49 -0.07
N PHE A 258 20.10 -3.70 -0.17
CA PHE A 258 21.35 -4.06 -0.84
C PHE A 258 22.57 -3.98 0.10
N HIS A 259 22.38 -4.24 1.39
CA HIS A 259 23.44 -4.13 2.39
C HIS A 259 24.68 -4.98 2.07
N GLU A 260 24.50 -6.21 1.61
CA GLU A 260 25.60 -7.10 1.23
C GLU A 260 26.40 -6.58 0.02
N GLN A 261 25.68 -6.02 -0.99
CA GLN A 261 26.33 -5.45 -2.16
C GLN A 261 27.10 -4.18 -1.81
N VAL A 262 26.53 -3.33 -0.95
CA VAL A 262 27.23 -2.12 -0.44
C VAL A 262 28.48 -2.51 0.33
N ARG A 263 28.39 -3.49 1.23
CA ARG A 263 29.53 -4.00 2.00
C ARG A 263 30.63 -4.51 1.09
N LYS A 264 30.31 -5.42 0.15
CA LYS A 264 31.28 -5.95 -0.80
C LYS A 264 31.94 -4.89 -1.65
N LEU A 265 31.18 -3.88 -2.09
CA LEU A 265 31.74 -2.78 -2.86
C LEU A 265 32.72 -1.95 -2.03
N SER A 266 32.36 -1.65 -0.77
CA SER A 266 33.24 -0.94 0.18
C SER A 266 34.52 -1.70 0.44
N GLU A 267 34.44 -3.02 0.68
CA GLU A 267 35.60 -3.90 0.91
C GLU A 267 36.51 -3.95 -0.33
N ASN A 268 35.92 -4.14 -1.51
CA ASN A 268 36.69 -4.26 -2.77
C ASN A 268 37.44 -2.96 -3.15
N LEU A 269 36.84 -1.81 -2.84
CA LEU A 269 37.45 -0.51 -3.14
C LEU A 269 38.24 0.06 -1.96
N SER A 270 38.26 -0.63 -0.81
CA SER A 270 38.80 -0.09 0.46
C SER A 270 38.26 1.30 0.77
N ALA A 271 36.95 1.51 0.48
CA ALA A 271 36.31 2.80 0.49
C ALA A 271 35.43 2.99 1.73
N PRO A 272 35.57 4.08 2.50
CA PRO A 272 34.65 4.39 3.59
C PRO A 272 33.25 4.67 3.04
N VAL A 273 32.23 4.31 3.83
CA VAL A 273 30.82 4.47 3.48
C VAL A 273 30.19 5.57 4.34
N VAL A 274 29.51 6.52 3.69
CA VAL A 274 28.73 7.58 4.32
C VAL A 274 27.25 7.29 4.10
N LEU A 275 26.50 7.11 5.19
CA LEU A 275 25.07 6.83 5.15
C LEU A 275 24.27 8.14 5.21
N SER A 276 23.27 8.26 4.33
CA SER A 276 22.22 9.28 4.49
C SER A 276 21.24 8.87 5.59
N PRO A 277 20.43 9.79 6.15
CA PRO A 277 19.40 9.43 7.13
C PRO A 277 18.47 8.30 6.65
N GLY A 278 18.15 8.26 5.35
CA GLY A 278 17.31 7.23 4.75
C GLY A 278 17.97 5.86 4.59
N SER A 279 19.27 5.75 4.81
CA SER A 279 20.06 4.51 4.67
C SER A 279 20.70 4.03 5.96
N LEU A 280 20.37 4.64 7.10
CA LEU A 280 20.83 4.17 8.41
C LEU A 280 20.47 2.70 8.60
N GLY A 281 21.43 1.91 9.12
CA GLY A 281 21.28 0.47 9.30
C GLY A 281 21.57 -0.38 8.05
N VAL A 282 21.98 0.22 6.91
CA VAL A 282 22.45 -0.54 5.73
C VAL A 282 23.79 -1.22 6.02
N LEU A 283 24.65 -0.58 6.79
CA LEU A 283 25.88 -1.17 7.32
C LEU A 283 25.89 -1.03 8.84
N PRO A 284 26.58 -1.90 9.58
CA PRO A 284 26.80 -1.72 11.00
C PRO A 284 27.64 -0.45 11.27
N ASP A 285 27.51 0.10 12.47
CA ASP A 285 28.18 1.36 12.86
C ASP A 285 29.68 1.20 13.23
N ASN A 286 30.23 -0.02 13.07
CA ASN A 286 31.60 -0.38 13.43
C ASN A 286 32.40 -0.91 12.26
#